data_201b4940cfc7e8c26d916bb8e938b645
#
_entry.id   201b4940cfc7e8c26d916bb8e938b645
#
_cell.length_a   1.000
_cell.length_b   1.000
_cell.length_c   1.000
_cell.angle_alpha   90.00
_cell.angle_beta   90.00
_cell.angle_gamma   90.00
#
_symmetry.space_group_name_H-M   'P 1'
#
loop_
_entity.id
_entity.type
_entity.pdbx_description
1 polymer ?
#
loop_
_entity_poly.entity_id
_entity_poly.type
_entity_poly.pdbx_seq_one_letter_code
_entity_poly.pdbx_strand_id
1 'polypeptide(L)'
;MTHRASAASGFTLLELLVVLAIVSVVLGTMVLARPSAAGARVNAAARGVVATLRLARAEAMARNTETTVSVDPGTGVIAFSHGKWQLPRGAQVTLTFAETERTAAGGSLRFYPDGQSSGGEINLRLEGRLARVTVSWLTGEARIDP
;
A
#
# COMPACT_ATOMS: atom_id res chain seq x y z
N MET A 1 2.92 63.27 37.16
CA MET A 1 3.34 62.05 36.51
C MET A 1 2.72 60.87 37.24
N THR A 2 1.61 60.34 36.71
CA THR A 2 0.88 59.22 37.34
C THR A 2 1.22 57.96 36.61
N HIS A 3 2.01 57.07 37.23
CA HIS A 3 2.27 55.72 36.77
C HIS A 3 1.00 54.87 36.91
N ARG A 4 0.38 54.51 35.80
CA ARG A 4 -0.63 53.45 35.75
C ARG A 4 0.09 52.10 35.91
N ALA A 5 -0.09 51.46 37.07
CA ALA A 5 0.30 50.07 37.26
C ALA A 5 -0.60 49.19 36.39
N SER A 6 -0.03 48.55 35.39
CA SER A 6 -0.71 47.47 34.63
C SER A 6 -0.93 46.31 35.58
N ALA A 7 -2.19 45.99 35.86
CA ALA A 7 -2.55 44.77 36.57
C ALA A 7 -2.15 43.55 35.68
N ALA A 8 -1.16 42.81 36.12
CA ALA A 8 -0.82 41.52 35.54
C ALA A 8 -1.95 40.55 35.93
N SER A 9 -2.83 40.21 34.97
CA SER A 9 -3.83 39.18 35.15
C SER A 9 -3.12 37.82 35.12
N GLY A 10 -3.02 37.17 36.26
CA GLY A 10 -2.51 35.79 36.36
C GLY A 10 -3.55 34.80 35.89
N PHE A 11 -3.10 33.68 35.27
CA PHE A 11 -3.95 32.55 34.91
C PHE A 11 -4.62 31.97 36.16
N THR A 12 -5.92 31.69 36.04
CA THR A 12 -6.64 31.02 37.13
C THR A 12 -6.39 29.50 37.07
N LEU A 13 -6.43 28.86 38.25
CA LEU A 13 -6.27 27.40 38.34
C LEU A 13 -7.35 26.66 37.55
N LEU A 14 -8.57 27.21 37.49
CA LEU A 14 -9.68 26.70 36.71
C LEU A 14 -9.39 26.77 35.20
N GLU A 15 -8.80 27.84 34.70
CA GLU A 15 -8.44 28.00 33.29
C GLU A 15 -7.38 26.99 32.86
N LEU A 16 -6.38 26.72 33.71
CA LEU A 16 -5.39 25.70 33.46
C LEU A 16 -6.01 24.31 33.39
N LEU A 17 -6.97 24.01 34.27
CA LEU A 17 -7.67 22.75 34.31
C LEU A 17 -8.51 22.53 33.05
N VAL A 18 -9.21 23.57 32.58
CA VAL A 18 -9.98 23.52 31.32
C VAL A 18 -9.06 23.31 30.12
N VAL A 19 -7.93 24.01 30.05
CA VAL A 19 -6.97 23.81 28.94
C VAL A 19 -6.41 22.39 28.95
N LEU A 20 -6.05 21.84 30.12
CA LEU A 20 -5.58 20.46 30.22
C LEU A 20 -6.66 19.45 29.80
N ALA A 21 -7.92 19.70 30.17
CA ALA A 21 -9.03 18.85 29.75
C ALA A 21 -9.21 18.85 28.21
N ILE A 22 -9.18 20.03 27.58
CA ILE A 22 -9.29 20.15 26.12
C ILE A 22 -8.10 19.45 25.43
N VAL A 23 -6.87 19.71 25.89
CA VAL A 23 -5.67 19.07 25.33
C VAL A 23 -5.75 17.54 25.46
N SER A 24 -6.21 17.03 26.58
CA SER A 24 -6.38 15.59 26.82
C SER A 24 -7.38 14.96 25.84
N VAL A 25 -8.50 15.63 25.58
CA VAL A 25 -9.51 15.16 24.60
C VAL A 25 -8.92 15.16 23.19
N VAL A 26 -8.22 16.22 22.79
CA VAL A 26 -7.60 16.32 21.45
C VAL A 26 -6.54 15.23 21.26
N LEU A 27 -5.67 15.02 22.25
CA LEU A 27 -4.66 13.96 22.19
C LEU A 27 -5.30 12.57 22.18
N GLY A 28 -6.38 12.35 22.93
CA GLY A 28 -7.13 11.09 22.94
C GLY A 28 -7.72 10.76 21.57
N THR A 29 -8.30 11.74 20.88
CA THR A 29 -8.83 11.52 19.52
C THR A 29 -7.75 11.22 18.49
N MET A 30 -6.57 11.80 18.58
CA MET A 30 -5.42 11.49 17.72
C MET A 30 -4.93 10.05 17.85
N VAL A 31 -4.95 9.49 19.06
CA VAL A 31 -4.55 8.09 19.30
C VAL A 31 -5.54 7.11 18.68
N LEU A 32 -6.84 7.41 18.77
CA LEU A 32 -7.91 6.57 18.19
C LEU A 32 -7.93 6.62 16.64
N ALA A 33 -7.52 7.73 16.04
CA ALA A 33 -7.48 7.93 14.60
C ALA A 33 -6.25 7.30 13.91
N ARG A 34 -5.32 6.69 14.64
CA ARG A 34 -4.13 6.08 14.03
C ARG A 34 -4.53 4.89 13.18
N PRO A 35 -4.18 4.87 11.87
CA PRO A 35 -4.36 3.67 11.04
C PRO A 35 -3.62 2.51 11.70
N SER A 36 -4.26 1.34 11.76
CA SER A 36 -3.63 0.16 12.36
C SER A 36 -2.30 -0.12 11.65
N ALA A 37 -1.25 -0.43 12.42
CA ALA A 37 0.06 -0.77 11.86
C ALA A 37 -0.05 -1.90 10.83
N ALA A 38 -0.96 -2.84 11.02
CA ALA A 38 -1.28 -3.92 10.09
C ALA A 38 -1.82 -3.40 8.75
N GLY A 39 -2.75 -2.42 8.77
CA GLY A 39 -3.26 -1.78 7.56
C GLY A 39 -2.17 -1.04 6.78
N ALA A 40 -1.29 -0.32 7.50
CA ALA A 40 -0.17 0.36 6.87
C ALA A 40 0.81 -0.63 6.20
N ARG A 41 1.08 -1.78 6.84
CA ARG A 41 1.96 -2.82 6.31
C ARG A 41 1.41 -3.49 5.06
N VAL A 42 0.14 -3.91 5.05
CA VAL A 42 -0.46 -4.54 3.86
C VAL A 42 -0.53 -3.57 2.69
N ASN A 43 -0.84 -2.29 2.94
CA ASN A 43 -0.84 -1.26 1.91
C ASN A 43 0.57 -0.95 1.39
N ALA A 44 1.60 -0.98 2.23
CA ALA A 44 2.98 -0.86 1.81
C ALA A 44 3.39 -2.04 0.92
N ALA A 45 2.99 -3.27 1.29
CA ALA A 45 3.20 -4.46 0.48
C ALA A 45 2.52 -4.34 -0.90
N ALA A 46 1.25 -3.92 -0.93
CA ALA A 46 0.51 -3.72 -2.17
C ALA A 46 1.16 -2.66 -3.09
N ARG A 47 1.67 -1.55 -2.50
CA ARG A 47 2.43 -0.55 -3.27
C ARG A 47 3.71 -1.12 -3.88
N GLY A 48 4.42 -2.01 -3.17
CA GLY A 48 5.59 -2.71 -3.69
C GLY A 48 5.24 -3.59 -4.88
N VAL A 49 4.13 -4.34 -4.80
CA VAL A 49 3.59 -5.14 -5.93
C VAL A 49 3.29 -4.24 -7.13
N VAL A 50 2.52 -3.17 -6.93
CA VAL A 50 2.18 -2.23 -8.02
C VAL A 50 3.42 -1.63 -8.65
N ALA A 51 4.43 -1.25 -7.86
CA ALA A 51 5.69 -0.72 -8.37
C ALA A 51 6.43 -1.75 -9.25
N THR A 52 6.49 -3.01 -8.82
CA THR A 52 7.11 -4.10 -9.59
C THR A 52 6.36 -4.35 -10.91
N LEU A 53 5.03 -4.36 -10.90
CA LEU A 53 4.22 -4.53 -12.10
C LEU A 53 4.38 -3.37 -13.09
N ARG A 54 4.43 -2.13 -12.60
CA ARG A 54 4.69 -0.95 -13.43
C ARG A 54 6.07 -0.98 -14.08
N LEU A 55 7.07 -1.45 -13.35
CA LEU A 55 8.42 -1.60 -13.87
C LEU A 55 8.48 -2.67 -14.97
N ALA A 56 7.84 -3.83 -14.76
CA ALA A 56 7.74 -4.88 -15.77
C ALA A 56 7.01 -4.41 -17.03
N ARG A 57 5.92 -3.65 -16.89
CA ARG A 57 5.21 -3.03 -18.02
C ARG A 57 6.12 -2.05 -18.77
N ALA A 58 6.82 -1.17 -18.06
CA ALA A 58 7.73 -0.22 -18.67
C ALA A 58 8.86 -0.94 -19.43
N GLU A 59 9.36 -2.05 -18.90
CA GLU A 59 10.36 -2.88 -19.58
C GLU A 59 9.82 -3.49 -20.87
N ALA A 60 8.61 -4.05 -20.87
CA ALA A 60 7.97 -4.62 -22.04
C ALA A 60 7.87 -3.58 -23.18
N MET A 61 7.42 -2.38 -22.84
CA MET A 61 7.32 -1.27 -23.80
C MET A 61 8.69 -0.77 -24.27
N ALA A 62 9.64 -0.61 -23.37
CA ALA A 62 10.96 -0.07 -23.71
C ALA A 62 11.80 -1.01 -24.58
N ARG A 63 11.66 -2.33 -24.34
CA ARG A 63 12.41 -3.35 -25.10
C ARG A 63 11.63 -3.90 -26.31
N ASN A 64 10.39 -3.47 -26.47
CA ASN A 64 9.47 -3.99 -27.50
C ASN A 64 9.38 -5.52 -27.49
N THR A 65 9.33 -6.12 -26.28
CA THR A 65 9.24 -7.56 -26.05
C THR A 65 8.29 -7.87 -24.92
N GLU A 66 7.69 -9.05 -24.93
CA GLU A 66 6.86 -9.49 -23.81
C GLU A 66 7.69 -9.63 -22.53
N THR A 67 7.11 -9.19 -21.41
CA THR A 67 7.67 -9.37 -20.08
C THR A 67 6.69 -10.13 -19.19
N THR A 68 7.13 -11.27 -18.68
CA THR A 68 6.32 -12.10 -17.77
C THR A 68 6.73 -11.84 -16.34
N VAL A 69 5.73 -11.55 -15.49
CA VAL A 69 5.87 -11.46 -14.04
C VAL A 69 5.35 -12.74 -13.42
N SER A 70 6.19 -13.48 -12.74
CA SER A 70 5.82 -14.66 -11.96
C SER A 70 5.54 -14.28 -10.52
N VAL A 71 4.51 -14.87 -9.95
CA VAL A 71 4.15 -14.71 -8.55
C VAL A 71 4.08 -16.10 -7.92
N ASP A 72 4.93 -16.33 -6.93
CA ASP A 72 4.97 -17.57 -6.17
C ASP A 72 4.32 -17.36 -4.80
N PRO A 73 3.11 -17.89 -4.57
CA PRO A 73 2.42 -17.76 -3.30
C PRO A 73 3.12 -18.48 -2.14
N GLY A 74 3.90 -19.52 -2.41
CA GLY A 74 4.59 -20.32 -1.39
C GLY A 74 5.79 -19.59 -0.80
N THR A 75 6.58 -18.95 -1.65
CA THR A 75 7.76 -18.19 -1.22
C THR A 75 7.49 -16.71 -1.02
N GLY A 76 6.36 -16.20 -1.54
CA GLY A 76 6.02 -14.78 -1.52
C GLY A 76 6.94 -13.92 -2.40
N VAL A 77 7.51 -14.51 -3.45
CA VAL A 77 8.37 -13.81 -4.40
C VAL A 77 7.55 -13.39 -5.62
N ILE A 78 7.70 -12.14 -6.01
CA ILE A 78 7.23 -11.59 -7.28
C ILE A 78 8.46 -11.26 -8.11
N ALA A 79 8.62 -11.88 -9.27
CA ALA A 79 9.81 -11.76 -10.09
C ALA A 79 9.48 -11.55 -11.57
N PHE A 80 10.34 -10.81 -12.25
CA PHE A 80 10.37 -10.67 -13.71
C PHE A 80 11.85 -10.64 -14.16
N SER A 81 12.10 -10.55 -15.46
CA SER A 81 13.43 -10.70 -16.05
C SER A 81 14.55 -9.88 -15.38
N HIS A 82 14.26 -8.65 -14.97
CA HIS A 82 15.26 -7.71 -14.42
C HIS A 82 14.96 -7.25 -12.99
N GLY A 83 14.04 -7.90 -12.29
CA GLY A 83 13.73 -7.52 -10.92
C GLY A 83 12.98 -8.57 -10.17
N LYS A 84 13.12 -8.54 -8.86
CA LYS A 84 12.35 -9.36 -7.93
C LYS A 84 11.96 -8.53 -6.72
N TRP A 85 10.81 -8.83 -6.17
CA TRP A 85 10.37 -8.24 -4.92
C TRP A 85 9.86 -9.34 -3.98
N GLN A 86 10.26 -9.22 -2.72
CA GLN A 86 9.89 -10.17 -1.67
C GLN A 86 8.77 -9.57 -0.83
N LEU A 87 7.68 -10.31 -0.71
CA LEU A 87 6.60 -9.98 0.21
C LEU A 87 7.07 -10.06 1.67
N PRO A 88 6.50 -9.23 2.56
CA PRO A 88 6.77 -9.34 4.00
C PRO A 88 6.44 -10.74 4.53
N ARG A 89 7.19 -11.18 5.53
CA ARG A 89 6.94 -12.48 6.19
C ARG A 89 5.51 -12.56 6.71
N GLY A 90 4.86 -13.70 6.47
CA GLY A 90 3.47 -13.93 6.86
C GLY A 90 2.42 -13.36 5.90
N ALA A 91 2.83 -12.73 4.81
CA ALA A 91 1.91 -12.33 3.76
C ALA A 91 1.44 -13.56 2.98
N GLN A 92 0.12 -13.69 2.83
CA GLN A 92 -0.50 -14.68 1.97
C GLN A 92 -0.92 -13.99 0.67
N VAL A 93 -0.64 -14.65 -0.46
CA VAL A 93 -1.01 -14.17 -1.78
C VAL A 93 -2.00 -15.13 -2.41
N THR A 94 -3.08 -14.60 -2.92
CA THR A 94 -4.02 -15.34 -3.76
C THR A 94 -4.13 -14.63 -5.10
N LEU A 95 -4.07 -15.41 -6.16
CA LEU A 95 -4.01 -14.92 -7.53
C LEU A 95 -5.25 -15.33 -8.28
N THR A 96 -5.82 -14.42 -9.04
CA THR A 96 -6.90 -14.69 -10.00
C THR A 96 -6.43 -14.22 -11.37
N PHE A 97 -6.02 -15.18 -12.20
CA PHE A 97 -5.61 -14.95 -13.59
C PHE A 97 -6.49 -15.75 -14.53
N ALA A 98 -6.41 -15.47 -15.83
CA ALA A 98 -6.96 -16.34 -16.85
C ALA A 98 -6.33 -17.76 -16.72
N GLU A 99 -7.09 -18.80 -17.04
CA GLU A 99 -6.64 -20.20 -16.86
C GLU A 99 -5.31 -20.51 -17.58
N THR A 100 -5.06 -19.87 -18.70
CA THR A 100 -3.84 -20.00 -19.49
C THR A 100 -2.57 -19.47 -18.80
N GLU A 101 -2.71 -18.67 -17.75
CA GLU A 101 -1.59 -18.05 -17.01
C GLU A 101 -1.29 -18.74 -15.68
N ARG A 102 -1.94 -19.87 -15.40
CA ARG A 102 -1.68 -20.69 -14.21
C ARG A 102 -0.51 -21.63 -14.44
N THR A 103 0.43 -21.62 -13.51
CA THR A 103 1.54 -22.57 -13.44
C THR A 103 1.44 -23.43 -12.20
N ALA A 104 2.11 -24.59 -12.17
CA ALA A 104 2.12 -25.50 -11.02
C ALA A 104 2.68 -24.84 -9.74
N ALA A 105 3.51 -23.79 -9.88
CA ALA A 105 4.15 -23.08 -8.79
C ALA A 105 3.46 -21.76 -8.40
N GLY A 106 2.37 -21.38 -9.10
CA GLY A 106 1.69 -20.11 -8.87
C GLY A 106 1.01 -19.58 -10.12
N GLY A 107 1.09 -18.27 -10.36
CA GLY A 107 0.55 -17.65 -11.56
C GLY A 107 1.53 -16.70 -12.20
N SER A 108 1.30 -16.39 -13.46
CA SER A 108 2.07 -15.39 -14.19
C SER A 108 1.15 -14.32 -14.76
N LEU A 109 1.68 -13.11 -14.88
CA LEU A 109 1.04 -11.99 -15.52
C LEU A 109 1.96 -11.49 -16.62
N ARG A 110 1.42 -11.33 -17.81
CA ARG A 110 2.18 -10.97 -18.99
C ARG A 110 1.89 -9.53 -19.39
N PHE A 111 2.94 -8.79 -19.69
CA PHE A 111 2.86 -7.45 -20.29
C PHE A 111 3.35 -7.51 -21.73
N TYR A 112 2.63 -6.84 -22.62
CA TYR A 112 2.90 -6.78 -24.04
C TYR A 112 3.63 -5.48 -24.44
N PRO A 113 4.31 -5.46 -25.60
CA PRO A 113 5.04 -4.27 -26.06
C PRO A 113 4.16 -3.03 -26.24
N ASP A 114 2.90 -3.20 -26.55
CA ASP A 114 1.91 -2.12 -26.69
C ASP A 114 1.42 -1.56 -25.34
N GLY A 115 1.89 -2.14 -24.23
CA GLY A 115 1.53 -1.74 -22.88
C GLY A 115 0.28 -2.40 -22.33
N GLN A 116 -0.38 -3.28 -23.08
CA GLN A 116 -1.48 -4.13 -22.60
C GLN A 116 -0.95 -5.24 -21.67
N SER A 117 -1.84 -6.01 -21.07
CA SER A 117 -1.47 -7.17 -20.25
C SER A 117 -2.45 -8.31 -20.37
N SER A 118 -2.09 -9.49 -19.86
CA SER A 118 -3.04 -10.61 -19.72
C SER A 118 -4.14 -10.32 -18.69
N GLY A 119 -4.00 -9.26 -17.89
CA GLY A 119 -4.93 -8.92 -16.82
C GLY A 119 -4.85 -9.86 -15.63
N GLY A 120 -5.42 -9.44 -14.51
CA GLY A 120 -5.51 -10.29 -13.33
C GLY A 120 -5.67 -9.51 -12.02
N GLU A 121 -5.83 -10.26 -10.95
CA GLU A 121 -6.00 -9.74 -9.60
C GLU A 121 -5.06 -10.47 -8.64
N ILE A 122 -4.37 -9.70 -7.81
CA ILE A 122 -3.47 -10.17 -6.77
C ILE A 122 -4.04 -9.73 -5.42
N ASN A 123 -4.52 -10.67 -4.64
CA ASN A 123 -5.02 -10.44 -3.30
C ASN A 123 -3.92 -10.72 -2.28
N LEU A 124 -3.59 -9.72 -1.49
CA LEU A 124 -2.59 -9.77 -0.43
C LEU A 124 -3.30 -9.76 0.93
N ARG A 125 -3.03 -10.76 1.75
CA ARG A 125 -3.49 -10.81 3.14
C ARG A 125 -2.28 -10.78 4.07
N LEU A 126 -2.28 -9.84 5.02
CA LEU A 126 -1.25 -9.70 6.04
C LEU A 126 -1.89 -9.29 7.36
N GLU A 127 -1.61 -10.04 8.44
CA GLU A 127 -2.12 -9.75 9.79
C GLU A 127 -3.66 -9.52 9.82
N GLY A 128 -4.42 -10.33 9.07
CA GLY A 128 -5.88 -10.22 8.96
C GLY A 128 -6.40 -9.06 8.11
N ARG A 129 -5.53 -8.26 7.52
CA ARG A 129 -5.89 -7.18 6.59
C ARG A 129 -5.69 -7.63 5.16
N LEU A 130 -6.59 -7.16 4.28
CA LEU A 130 -6.58 -7.48 2.85
C LEU A 130 -6.24 -6.21 2.05
N ALA A 131 -5.44 -6.38 1.01
CA ALA A 131 -5.28 -5.41 -0.06
C ALA A 131 -5.40 -6.12 -1.39
N ARG A 132 -6.08 -5.49 -2.34
CA ARG A 132 -6.31 -6.02 -3.68
C ARG A 132 -5.55 -5.17 -4.68
N VAL A 133 -4.81 -5.82 -5.56
CA VAL A 133 -4.15 -5.19 -6.70
C VAL A 133 -4.75 -5.74 -7.96
N THR A 134 -5.34 -4.88 -8.78
CA THR A 134 -5.94 -5.23 -10.06
C THR A 134 -5.08 -4.71 -11.20
N VAL A 135 -4.91 -5.53 -12.24
CA VAL A 135 -4.22 -5.17 -13.48
C VAL A 135 -5.19 -5.20 -14.63
N SER A 136 -5.35 -4.07 -15.28
CA SER A 136 -6.22 -3.95 -16.46
C SER A 136 -5.59 -4.64 -17.66
N TRP A 137 -6.33 -5.56 -18.28
CA TRP A 137 -5.87 -6.22 -19.50
C TRP A 137 -5.68 -5.26 -20.67
N LEU A 138 -6.55 -4.25 -20.78
CA LEU A 138 -6.54 -3.29 -21.89
C LEU A 138 -5.41 -2.26 -21.79
N THR A 139 -5.14 -1.77 -20.59
CA THR A 139 -4.16 -0.68 -20.39
C THR A 139 -2.86 -1.16 -19.74
N GLY A 140 -2.84 -2.35 -19.17
CA GLY A 140 -1.73 -2.86 -18.34
C GLY A 140 -1.52 -2.06 -17.05
N GLU A 141 -2.46 -1.18 -16.69
CA GLU A 141 -2.34 -0.38 -15.48
C GLU A 141 -2.59 -1.22 -14.23
N ALA A 142 -1.66 -1.17 -13.29
CA ALA A 142 -1.80 -1.79 -11.98
C ALA A 142 -2.27 -0.76 -10.94
N ARG A 143 -3.35 -1.09 -10.20
CA ARG A 143 -3.96 -0.26 -9.16
C ARG A 143 -4.20 -1.06 -7.89
N ILE A 144 -4.24 -0.35 -6.75
CA ILE A 144 -4.74 -0.89 -5.49
C ILE A 144 -6.21 -0.51 -5.41
N ASP A 145 -7.07 -1.51 -5.28
CA ASP A 145 -8.49 -1.28 -5.04
C ASP A 145 -8.75 -1.18 -3.54
N PRO A 146 -9.66 -0.28 -3.13
CA PRO A 146 -9.98 -0.05 -1.72
C PRO A 146 -10.68 -1.24 -1.06
#